data_1590b9dba8af76f75aa5f7dd297be32f
#
_entry.id   1590b9dba8af76f75aa5f7dd297be32f
#
_cell.length_a   1.000
_cell.length_b   1.000
_cell.length_c   1.000
_cell.angle_alpha   90.00
_cell.angle_beta   90.00
_cell.angle_gamma   90.00
#
_symmetry.space_group_name_H-M   'P 1'
#
loop_
_entity.id
_entity.type
_entity.pdbx_description
1 polymer ?
#
loop_
_entity_poly.entity_id
_entity_poly.type
_entity_poly.pdbx_seq_one_letter_code
_entity_poly.pdbx_strand_id
1 'polypeptide(L)'
;MQYRLDKYGNELSVLGFGCMRFKKKLGRIELADAERQVMCAFNNGVNYFDTAFIYPGSESAIGEIFEKNNIRDKVYIATKLPPQLMRTTEILDKLLGEQLKRLRTDHIDFFLFHMMADIKVWERLKTIGIEKWIEDKRASGTIRQFGFSYHGKSDMFCKIIDAYDWDMCLIQYNYMDEHTQAGRKGLNHAHEKGIPVMIMEPLRGGKLVNNLPQEAKDIFAKHSVSHTPAQWAFRWLYNQPEVTVVLSGMNSDEMVADNIKTACETQIGELTADDEAMLKKVAGAINSKMKVGCTGCEYCMPCPKNINISGTFSAYNRYSADGSFAGFKEYVKCTGKYAPASACIGCGKCETHCPQAIEIRKELEAAAKVLETPAYKAVYKVKSVFKKK
;
A
#
# COMPACT_ATOMS: atom_id res chain seq x y z
N MET A 1 18.36 -4.99 -13.08
CA MET A 1 17.29 -4.06 -12.63
C MET A 1 17.07 -3.01 -13.70
N GLN A 2 15.83 -2.66 -13.99
CA GLN A 2 15.53 -1.53 -14.86
C GLN A 2 15.37 -0.26 -14.04
N TYR A 3 15.69 0.88 -14.68
CA TYR A 3 15.61 2.19 -14.03
C TYR A 3 14.75 3.12 -14.88
N ARG A 4 14.05 4.05 -14.22
CA ARG A 4 13.28 5.13 -14.82
C ARG A 4 13.67 6.45 -14.18
N LEU A 5 13.60 7.53 -14.95
CA LEU A 5 14.04 8.82 -14.47
C LEU A 5 12.97 9.49 -13.61
N ASP A 6 13.40 10.15 -12.55
CA ASP A 6 12.58 11.12 -11.83
C ASP A 6 12.56 12.47 -12.59
N LYS A 7 11.89 13.49 -12.00
CA LYS A 7 11.77 14.82 -12.58
C LYS A 7 13.11 15.53 -12.83
N TYR A 8 14.16 15.13 -12.13
CA TYR A 8 15.48 15.74 -12.16
C TYR A 8 16.54 14.86 -12.85
N GLY A 9 16.14 13.77 -13.47
CA GLY A 9 17.02 12.87 -14.20
C GLY A 9 17.75 11.85 -13.33
N ASN A 10 17.34 11.65 -12.07
CA ASN A 10 17.88 10.59 -11.24
C ASN A 10 17.28 9.24 -11.63
N GLU A 11 18.12 8.23 -11.71
CA GLU A 11 17.70 6.85 -12.03
C GLU A 11 17.10 6.16 -10.81
N LEU A 12 15.81 5.85 -10.86
CA LEU A 12 15.08 5.11 -9.83
C LEU A 12 14.79 3.68 -10.34
N SER A 13 15.06 2.68 -9.50
CA SER A 13 14.70 1.29 -9.82
C SER A 13 13.18 1.15 -9.98
N VAL A 14 12.72 0.46 -11.04
CA VAL A 14 11.28 0.25 -11.29
C VAL A 14 10.60 -0.52 -10.15
N LEU A 15 11.36 -1.36 -9.41
CA LEU A 15 10.94 -1.98 -8.16
C LEU A 15 11.41 -1.11 -7.00
N GLY A 16 10.46 -0.61 -6.20
CA GLY A 16 10.71 0.04 -4.93
C GLY A 16 10.42 -0.89 -3.75
N PHE A 17 11.21 -0.77 -2.68
CA PHE A 17 11.01 -1.54 -1.44
C PHE A 17 10.06 -0.81 -0.50
N GLY A 18 8.83 -1.35 -0.32
CA GLY A 18 7.85 -0.83 0.63
C GLY A 18 8.09 -1.35 2.04
N CYS A 19 8.54 -0.48 2.94
CA CYS A 19 8.98 -0.84 4.30
C CYS A 19 7.84 -0.96 5.34
N MET A 20 6.58 -0.84 4.93
CA MET A 20 5.42 -0.96 5.83
C MET A 20 5.23 -2.39 6.37
N ARG A 21 5.62 -3.42 5.62
CA ARG A 21 5.26 -4.81 5.88
C ARG A 21 6.39 -5.69 6.40
N PHE A 22 7.42 -5.11 6.99
CA PHE A 22 8.44 -5.87 7.69
C PHE A 22 7.81 -6.85 8.71
N LYS A 23 8.34 -8.05 8.78
CA LYS A 23 7.92 -9.04 9.79
C LYS A 23 8.09 -8.48 11.19
N LYS A 24 7.11 -8.77 12.06
CA LYS A 24 7.13 -8.33 13.46
C LYS A 24 6.99 -9.53 14.39
N LYS A 25 7.80 -9.54 15.44
CA LYS A 25 7.71 -10.45 16.56
C LYS A 25 7.46 -9.62 17.83
N LEU A 26 6.42 -9.97 18.59
CA LEU A 26 6.00 -9.21 19.79
C LEU A 26 5.84 -7.69 19.54
N GLY A 27 5.33 -7.30 18.36
CA GLY A 27 5.12 -5.90 17.97
C GLY A 27 6.35 -5.14 17.49
N ARG A 28 7.56 -5.75 17.53
CA ARG A 28 8.82 -5.16 17.03
C ARG A 28 9.22 -5.77 15.70
N ILE A 29 9.83 -4.99 14.82
CA ILE A 29 10.36 -5.47 13.55
C ILE A 29 11.50 -6.46 13.83
N GLU A 30 11.51 -7.61 13.14
CA GLU A 30 12.60 -8.57 13.14
C GLU A 30 13.75 -8.02 12.28
N LEU A 31 14.63 -7.24 12.90
CA LEU A 31 15.63 -6.42 12.21
C LEU A 31 16.59 -7.25 11.35
N ALA A 32 17.01 -8.42 11.81
CA ALA A 32 17.91 -9.29 11.04
C ALA A 32 17.26 -9.79 9.74
N ASP A 33 15.96 -10.13 9.76
CA ASP A 33 15.20 -10.50 8.57
C ASP A 33 15.02 -9.30 7.63
N ALA A 34 14.67 -8.14 8.19
CA ALA A 34 14.52 -6.90 7.42
C ALA A 34 15.83 -6.52 6.75
N GLU A 35 16.95 -6.55 7.47
CA GLU A 35 18.29 -6.25 6.94
C GLU A 35 18.67 -7.19 5.78
N ARG A 36 18.48 -8.50 5.96
CA ARG A 36 18.80 -9.49 4.91
C ARG A 36 18.00 -9.21 3.63
N GLN A 37 16.70 -8.92 3.76
CA GLN A 37 15.82 -8.63 2.64
C GLN A 37 16.16 -7.31 1.96
N VAL A 38 16.38 -6.25 2.73
CA VAL A 38 16.78 -4.93 2.23
C VAL A 38 18.12 -5.00 1.51
N MET A 39 19.11 -5.68 2.09
CA MET A 39 20.43 -5.82 1.47
C MET A 39 20.40 -6.72 0.24
N CYS A 40 19.57 -7.77 0.22
CA CYS A 40 19.33 -8.56 -0.98
C CYS A 40 18.76 -7.68 -2.11
N ALA A 41 17.77 -6.86 -1.81
CA ALA A 41 17.18 -5.94 -2.78
C ALA A 41 18.20 -4.90 -3.28
N PHE A 42 18.92 -4.24 -2.36
CA PHE A 42 19.95 -3.26 -2.68
C PHE A 42 21.06 -3.85 -3.58
N ASN A 43 21.62 -4.99 -3.20
CA ASN A 43 22.69 -5.65 -3.95
C ASN A 43 22.26 -6.09 -5.35
N ASN A 44 20.96 -6.19 -5.61
CA ASN A 44 20.38 -6.48 -6.92
C ASN A 44 19.80 -5.25 -7.63
N GLY A 45 20.19 -4.04 -7.18
CA GLY A 45 19.93 -2.78 -7.87
C GLY A 45 18.65 -2.06 -7.47
N VAL A 46 17.93 -2.50 -6.41
CA VAL A 46 16.84 -1.69 -5.84
C VAL A 46 17.45 -0.52 -5.08
N ASN A 47 17.09 0.70 -5.48
CA ASN A 47 17.61 1.92 -4.89
C ASN A 47 16.52 2.85 -4.29
N TYR A 48 15.24 2.52 -4.41
CA TYR A 48 14.13 3.31 -3.87
C TYR A 48 13.45 2.58 -2.70
N PHE A 49 13.44 3.22 -1.52
CA PHE A 49 12.90 2.66 -0.27
C PHE A 49 11.82 3.56 0.30
N ASP A 50 10.61 3.02 0.48
CA ASP A 50 9.43 3.77 0.90
C ASP A 50 9.00 3.43 2.32
N THR A 51 8.92 4.46 3.17
CA THR A 51 8.42 4.36 4.55
C THR A 51 7.43 5.48 4.87
N ALA A 52 7.05 5.65 6.13
CA ALA A 52 6.24 6.77 6.61
C ALA A 52 6.37 6.95 8.13
N PHE A 53 6.18 8.18 8.61
CA PHE A 53 6.15 8.53 10.02
C PHE A 53 5.24 7.63 10.86
N ILE A 54 4.07 7.27 10.29
CA ILE A 54 3.05 6.46 10.97
C ILE A 54 3.26 4.94 10.83
N TYR A 55 4.33 4.47 10.15
CA TYR A 55 4.64 3.04 10.09
C TYR A 55 5.47 2.62 11.31
N PRO A 56 4.90 1.93 12.32
CA PRO A 56 5.56 1.75 13.60
C PRO A 56 6.90 1.03 13.47
N GLY A 57 7.99 1.74 13.81
CA GLY A 57 9.37 1.22 13.81
C GLY A 57 10.05 1.18 12.44
N SER A 58 9.34 1.47 11.34
CA SER A 58 9.86 1.31 9.98
C SER A 58 11.00 2.28 9.68
N GLU A 59 10.83 3.59 9.95
CA GLU A 59 11.89 4.59 9.76
C GLU A 59 13.16 4.24 10.55
N SER A 60 13.01 3.83 11.82
CA SER A 60 14.17 3.45 12.64
C SER A 60 14.87 2.19 12.14
N ALA A 61 14.10 1.21 11.64
CA ALA A 61 14.69 -0.02 11.10
C ALA A 61 15.51 0.23 9.84
N ILE A 62 14.98 0.99 8.86
CA ILE A 62 15.75 1.30 7.64
C ILE A 62 16.93 2.22 7.94
N GLY A 63 16.78 3.21 8.83
CA GLY A 63 17.86 4.07 9.26
C GLY A 63 19.02 3.27 9.85
N GLU A 64 18.73 2.32 10.74
CA GLU A 64 19.74 1.44 11.33
C GLU A 64 20.40 0.53 10.27
N ILE A 65 19.62 -0.06 9.37
CA ILE A 65 20.14 -0.92 8.31
C ILE A 65 21.08 -0.12 7.38
N PHE A 66 20.69 1.08 6.96
CA PHE A 66 21.46 1.88 6.03
C PHE A 66 22.76 2.42 6.64
N GLU A 67 22.71 2.89 7.89
CA GLU A 67 23.91 3.30 8.63
C GLU A 67 24.89 2.13 8.81
N LYS A 68 24.41 0.99 9.34
CA LYS A 68 25.21 -0.21 9.58
C LYS A 68 25.93 -0.72 8.33
N ASN A 69 25.25 -0.65 7.17
CA ASN A 69 25.77 -1.16 5.90
C ASN A 69 26.44 -0.06 5.02
N ASN A 70 26.47 1.18 5.50
CA ASN A 70 27.09 2.32 4.80
C ASN A 70 26.56 2.52 3.37
N ILE A 71 25.23 2.50 3.23
CA ILE A 71 24.54 2.60 1.93
C ILE A 71 23.64 3.83 1.80
N ARG A 72 23.54 4.71 2.81
CA ARG A 72 22.61 5.85 2.80
C ARG A 72 22.71 6.69 1.52
N ASP A 73 23.93 7.01 1.08
CA ASP A 73 24.18 7.85 -0.10
C ASP A 73 24.00 7.13 -1.44
N LYS A 74 23.69 5.83 -1.40
CA LYS A 74 23.48 4.97 -2.58
C LYS A 74 22.02 4.63 -2.82
N VAL A 75 21.12 5.16 -1.97
CA VAL A 75 19.69 4.87 -2.00
C VAL A 75 18.86 6.14 -1.88
N TYR A 76 17.64 6.09 -2.38
CA TYR A 76 16.64 7.12 -2.22
C TYR A 76 15.63 6.71 -1.15
N ILE A 77 15.45 7.56 -0.13
CA ILE A 77 14.44 7.37 0.92
C ILE A 77 13.22 8.22 0.62
N ALA A 78 12.07 7.58 0.50
CA ALA A 78 10.79 8.24 0.52
C ALA A 78 10.14 8.05 1.90
N THR A 79 9.79 9.15 2.58
CA THR A 79 8.98 9.09 3.79
C THR A 79 7.84 10.09 3.75
N LYS A 80 6.85 9.89 4.63
CA LYS A 80 5.57 10.58 4.56
C LYS A 80 5.15 11.09 5.93
N LEU A 81 4.50 12.27 5.93
CA LEU A 81 3.91 12.84 7.13
C LEU A 81 2.43 13.15 6.89
N PRO A 82 1.50 12.69 7.77
CA PRO A 82 0.08 13.01 7.64
C PRO A 82 -0.21 14.50 7.78
N PRO A 83 -0.92 15.12 6.83
CA PRO A 83 -1.29 16.54 6.89
C PRO A 83 -2.03 16.96 8.18
N GLN A 84 -2.74 16.04 8.82
CA GLN A 84 -3.45 16.28 10.07
C GLN A 84 -2.51 16.62 11.23
N LEU A 85 -1.25 16.20 11.17
CA LEU A 85 -0.22 16.53 12.16
C LEU A 85 0.44 17.88 11.87
N MET A 86 0.29 18.42 10.67
CA MET A 86 0.90 19.66 10.20
C MET A 86 0.02 20.86 10.58
N ARG A 87 0.20 21.38 11.78
CA ARG A 87 -0.59 22.51 12.30
C ARG A 87 0.10 23.86 12.12
N THR A 88 1.41 23.91 12.26
CA THR A 88 2.26 25.07 12.03
C THR A 88 3.60 24.60 11.44
N THR A 89 4.40 25.52 10.91
CA THR A 89 5.73 25.23 10.36
C THR A 89 6.72 24.75 11.42
N GLU A 90 6.62 25.26 12.67
CA GLU A 90 7.46 24.83 13.79
C GLU A 90 7.15 23.37 14.19
N ILE A 91 5.87 22.96 14.15
CA ILE A 91 5.51 21.56 14.38
C ILE A 91 6.04 20.68 13.24
N LEU A 92 5.97 21.14 11.98
CA LEU A 92 6.56 20.44 10.86
C LEU A 92 8.08 20.23 11.06
N ASP A 93 8.81 21.26 11.44
CA ASP A 93 10.25 21.17 11.69
C ASP A 93 10.58 20.18 12.81
N LYS A 94 9.81 20.19 13.88
CA LYS A 94 9.95 19.20 14.96
C LYS A 94 9.73 17.77 14.47
N LEU A 95 8.66 17.54 13.70
CA LEU A 95 8.34 16.21 13.18
C LEU A 95 9.34 15.75 12.12
N LEU A 96 9.80 16.65 11.25
CA LEU A 96 10.87 16.39 10.30
C LEU A 96 12.17 16.00 11.02
N GLY A 97 12.55 16.74 12.07
CA GLY A 97 13.71 16.42 12.91
C GLY A 97 13.61 15.04 13.55
N GLU A 98 12.40 14.63 13.96
CA GLU A 98 12.16 13.28 14.47
C GLU A 98 12.31 12.20 13.37
N GLN A 99 11.83 12.47 12.15
CA GLN A 99 12.01 11.56 11.00
C GLN A 99 13.48 11.40 10.63
N LEU A 100 14.25 12.51 10.52
CA LEU A 100 15.68 12.50 10.24
C LEU A 100 16.45 11.70 11.31
N LYS A 101 16.11 11.91 12.59
CA LYS A 101 16.70 11.14 13.69
C LYS A 101 16.42 9.65 13.58
N ARG A 102 15.18 9.25 13.28
CA ARG A 102 14.80 7.83 13.11
C ARG A 102 15.51 7.22 11.91
N LEU A 103 15.58 7.95 10.80
CA LEU A 103 16.23 7.54 9.57
C LEU A 103 17.76 7.61 9.63
N ARG A 104 18.34 8.19 10.72
CA ARG A 104 19.79 8.37 10.92
C ARG A 104 20.47 9.05 9.73
N THR A 105 19.87 10.14 9.26
CA THR A 105 20.32 10.89 8.07
C THR A 105 20.08 12.39 8.27
N ASP A 106 20.81 13.20 7.54
CA ASP A 106 20.67 14.65 7.50
C ASP A 106 19.68 15.14 6.43
N HIS A 107 19.24 14.26 5.52
CA HIS A 107 18.32 14.60 4.43
C HIS A 107 17.32 13.51 4.09
N ILE A 108 16.22 13.91 3.44
CA ILE A 108 15.19 13.04 2.85
C ILE A 108 15.17 13.29 1.34
N ASP A 109 15.23 12.22 0.54
CA ASP A 109 15.18 12.34 -0.92
C ASP A 109 13.78 12.68 -1.40
N PHE A 110 12.74 12.00 -0.89
CA PHE A 110 11.33 12.23 -1.25
C PHE A 110 10.48 12.40 0.01
N PHE A 111 9.96 13.59 0.22
CA PHE A 111 9.02 13.86 1.32
C PHE A 111 7.60 13.97 0.79
N LEU A 112 6.67 13.15 1.31
CA LEU A 112 5.30 13.10 0.85
C LEU A 112 4.30 13.60 1.91
N PHE A 113 3.34 14.40 1.46
CA PHE A 113 2.12 14.66 2.21
C PHE A 113 1.26 13.40 2.17
N HIS A 114 1.09 12.76 3.34
CA HIS A 114 0.50 11.41 3.43
C HIS A 114 -1.02 11.44 3.32
N MET A 115 -1.59 10.64 2.41
CA MET A 115 -3.04 10.46 2.28
C MET A 115 -3.79 11.76 1.94
N MET A 116 -3.30 12.54 1.01
CA MET A 116 -4.08 13.64 0.46
C MET A 116 -5.27 13.09 -0.34
N ALA A 117 -6.48 13.53 -0.01
CA ALA A 117 -7.71 13.06 -0.65
C ALA A 117 -8.57 14.19 -1.23
N ASP A 118 -8.31 15.43 -0.82
CA ASP A 118 -9.07 16.62 -1.23
C ASP A 118 -8.13 17.83 -1.34
N ILE A 119 -8.38 18.70 -2.32
CA ILE A 119 -7.63 19.94 -2.54
C ILE A 119 -7.67 20.87 -1.32
N LYS A 120 -8.74 20.83 -0.52
CA LYS A 120 -8.86 21.58 0.73
C LYS A 120 -7.73 21.29 1.72
N VAL A 121 -7.14 20.10 1.65
CA VAL A 121 -5.96 19.77 2.48
C VAL A 121 -4.79 20.64 2.07
N TRP A 122 -4.52 20.78 0.77
CA TRP A 122 -3.47 21.63 0.25
C TRP A 122 -3.73 23.11 0.54
N GLU A 123 -4.97 23.57 0.32
CA GLU A 123 -5.37 24.96 0.62
C GLU A 123 -5.15 25.29 2.10
N ARG A 124 -5.50 24.37 3.01
CA ARG A 124 -5.22 24.53 4.44
C ARG A 124 -3.71 24.58 4.73
N LEU A 125 -2.91 23.73 4.09
CA LEU A 125 -1.47 23.77 4.27
C LEU A 125 -0.87 25.10 3.78
N LYS A 126 -1.40 25.68 2.72
CA LYS A 126 -0.99 27.04 2.28
C LYS A 126 -1.23 28.09 3.36
N THR A 127 -2.33 28.02 4.13
CA THR A 127 -2.59 29.00 5.21
C THR A 127 -1.58 28.97 6.35
N ILE A 128 -0.82 27.90 6.50
CA ILE A 128 0.27 27.79 7.48
C ILE A 128 1.65 28.08 6.89
N GLY A 129 1.73 28.54 5.63
CA GLY A 129 2.98 28.91 4.98
C GLY A 129 3.77 27.72 4.41
N ILE A 130 3.10 26.62 4.03
CA ILE A 130 3.77 25.40 3.56
C ILE A 130 4.65 25.61 2.33
N GLU A 131 4.26 26.47 1.38
CA GLU A 131 5.01 26.71 0.16
C GLU A 131 6.40 27.31 0.49
N LYS A 132 6.44 28.32 1.37
CA LYS A 132 7.70 28.87 1.86
C LYS A 132 8.55 27.85 2.62
N TRP A 133 7.91 27.01 3.44
CA TRP A 133 8.59 25.94 4.16
C TRP A 133 9.22 24.93 3.19
N ILE A 134 8.54 24.56 2.11
CA ILE A 134 9.08 23.69 1.05
C ILE A 134 10.32 24.32 0.40
N GLU A 135 10.25 25.60 0.02
CA GLU A 135 11.37 26.33 -0.57
C GLU A 135 12.59 26.32 0.35
N ASP A 136 12.39 26.60 1.64
CA ASP A 136 13.46 26.64 2.64
C ASP A 136 14.11 25.25 2.84
N LYS A 137 13.30 24.17 2.84
CA LYS A 137 13.83 22.81 2.95
C LYS A 137 14.55 22.31 1.71
N ARG A 138 14.12 22.75 0.51
CA ARG A 138 14.88 22.53 -0.74
C ARG A 138 16.20 23.30 -0.72
N ALA A 139 16.15 24.58 -0.39
CA ALA A 139 17.34 25.44 -0.37
C ALA A 139 18.41 24.95 0.61
N SER A 140 18.00 24.40 1.76
CA SER A 140 18.90 23.80 2.74
C SER A 140 19.38 22.39 2.37
N GLY A 141 18.81 21.75 1.36
CA GLY A 141 19.08 20.36 1.00
C GLY A 141 18.52 19.32 1.98
N THR A 142 17.79 19.75 3.02
CA THR A 142 17.19 18.84 4.01
C THR A 142 16.12 17.94 3.40
N ILE A 143 15.36 18.45 2.43
CA ILE A 143 14.43 17.68 1.61
C ILE A 143 14.69 17.99 0.15
N ARG A 144 14.97 16.96 -0.65
CA ARG A 144 15.32 17.13 -2.06
C ARG A 144 14.10 17.29 -2.96
N GLN A 145 13.09 16.44 -2.75
CA GLN A 145 11.88 16.38 -3.59
C GLN A 145 10.62 16.28 -2.75
N PHE A 146 9.54 16.93 -3.21
CA PHE A 146 8.25 16.97 -2.52
C PHE A 146 7.15 16.37 -3.38
N GLY A 147 6.32 15.55 -2.76
CA GLY A 147 5.18 14.95 -3.40
C GLY A 147 4.05 14.64 -2.43
N PHE A 148 3.13 13.82 -2.86
CA PHE A 148 2.03 13.39 -2.01
C PHE A 148 1.60 11.95 -2.33
N SER A 149 1.05 11.25 -1.35
CA SER A 149 0.30 10.02 -1.57
C SER A 149 -1.19 10.31 -1.60
N TYR A 150 -1.90 9.64 -2.51
CA TYR A 150 -3.28 9.96 -2.81
C TYR A 150 -4.25 8.81 -2.56
N HIS A 151 -5.38 9.13 -1.93
CA HIS A 151 -6.54 8.27 -1.79
C HIS A 151 -7.82 9.11 -1.94
N GLY A 152 -8.38 9.15 -3.12
CA GLY A 152 -9.59 9.92 -3.44
C GLY A 152 -10.05 9.67 -4.87
N LYS A 153 -10.98 10.48 -5.38
CA LYS A 153 -11.52 10.35 -6.75
C LYS A 153 -10.58 10.97 -7.79
N SER A 154 -10.57 10.44 -9.02
CA SER A 154 -9.67 10.88 -10.10
C SER A 154 -9.75 12.38 -10.42
N ASP A 155 -10.94 12.97 -10.43
CA ASP A 155 -11.10 14.41 -10.71
C ASP A 155 -10.47 15.29 -9.62
N MET A 156 -10.49 14.83 -8.36
CA MET A 156 -9.84 15.52 -7.25
C MET A 156 -8.32 15.35 -7.32
N PHE A 157 -7.83 14.19 -7.76
CA PHE A 157 -6.42 13.96 -8.00
C PHE A 157 -5.86 14.95 -9.03
N CYS A 158 -6.53 15.10 -10.17
CA CYS A 158 -6.10 16.05 -11.21
C CYS A 158 -6.05 17.50 -10.68
N LYS A 159 -7.03 17.91 -9.86
CA LYS A 159 -7.01 19.23 -9.22
C LYS A 159 -5.81 19.43 -8.29
N ILE A 160 -5.41 18.40 -7.56
CA ILE A 160 -4.24 18.46 -6.67
C ILE A 160 -2.95 18.51 -7.49
N ILE A 161 -2.85 17.70 -8.57
CA ILE A 161 -1.73 17.74 -9.51
C ILE A 161 -1.56 19.14 -10.11
N ASP A 162 -2.66 19.79 -10.47
CA ASP A 162 -2.64 21.13 -11.08
C ASP A 162 -2.35 22.27 -10.10
N ALA A 163 -2.45 22.02 -8.78
CA ALA A 163 -2.38 23.06 -7.77
C ALA A 163 -0.95 23.46 -7.35
N TYR A 164 0.05 22.64 -7.66
CA TYR A 164 1.44 22.90 -7.29
C TYR A 164 2.40 22.18 -8.26
N ASP A 165 3.63 22.65 -8.37
CA ASP A 165 4.68 22.00 -9.17
C ASP A 165 5.31 20.82 -8.38
N TRP A 166 4.58 19.72 -8.31
CA TRP A 166 4.98 18.51 -7.60
C TRP A 166 6.17 17.82 -8.27
N ASP A 167 7.06 17.24 -7.45
CA ASP A 167 8.20 16.47 -7.96
C ASP A 167 7.83 15.01 -8.21
N MET A 168 6.80 14.50 -7.54
CA MET A 168 6.28 13.14 -7.72
C MET A 168 4.91 12.98 -7.06
N CYS A 169 4.22 11.90 -7.40
CA CYS A 169 3.03 11.45 -6.69
C CYS A 169 3.03 9.94 -6.48
N LEU A 170 2.32 9.48 -5.43
CA LEU A 170 2.17 8.07 -5.08
C LEU A 170 0.69 7.71 -5.10
N ILE A 171 0.29 6.81 -6.00
CA ILE A 171 -1.11 6.40 -6.19
C ILE A 171 -1.30 4.90 -6.01
N GLN A 172 -2.50 4.48 -5.60
CA GLN A 172 -2.91 3.09 -5.70
C GLN A 172 -3.26 2.78 -7.15
N TYR A 173 -2.61 1.74 -7.72
CA TYR A 173 -2.90 1.32 -9.08
C TYR A 173 -2.50 -0.14 -9.31
N ASN A 174 -3.38 -0.90 -9.99
CA ASN A 174 -3.18 -2.29 -10.37
C ASN A 174 -4.25 -2.69 -11.40
N TYR A 175 -4.15 -3.85 -12.03
CA TYR A 175 -5.06 -4.29 -13.10
C TYR A 175 -6.53 -4.47 -12.65
N MET A 176 -6.81 -4.52 -11.34
CA MET A 176 -8.17 -4.54 -10.80
C MET A 176 -8.75 -3.15 -10.57
N ASP A 177 -7.89 -2.19 -10.21
CA ASP A 177 -8.28 -0.84 -9.77
C ASP A 177 -7.93 0.23 -10.81
N GLU A 178 -7.92 -0.15 -12.10
CA GLU A 178 -7.54 0.73 -13.21
C GLU A 178 -8.40 2.01 -13.30
N HIS A 179 -9.65 1.94 -12.85
CA HIS A 179 -10.60 3.06 -12.92
C HIS A 179 -11.05 3.55 -11.54
N THR A 180 -10.35 3.14 -10.47
CA THR A 180 -10.65 3.57 -9.10
C THR A 180 -9.58 4.52 -8.57
N GLN A 181 -9.95 5.36 -7.61
CA GLN A 181 -9.10 6.42 -7.03
C GLN A 181 -8.52 7.36 -8.12
N ALA A 182 -7.20 7.60 -8.15
CA ALA A 182 -6.55 8.33 -9.24
C ALA A 182 -6.77 7.62 -10.58
N GLY A 183 -6.58 6.32 -10.60
CA GLY A 183 -6.78 5.44 -11.74
C GLY A 183 -5.93 5.81 -12.95
N ARG A 184 -6.25 5.22 -14.11
CA ARG A 184 -5.57 5.52 -15.37
C ARG A 184 -5.68 7.00 -15.76
N LYS A 185 -6.84 7.64 -15.50
CA LYS A 185 -7.02 9.07 -15.75
C LYS A 185 -5.99 9.92 -15.01
N GLY A 186 -5.82 9.66 -13.72
CA GLY A 186 -4.84 10.38 -12.89
C GLY A 186 -3.41 10.05 -13.27
N LEU A 187 -3.10 8.78 -13.55
CA LEU A 187 -1.79 8.34 -14.01
C LEU A 187 -1.36 9.11 -15.27
N ASN A 188 -2.22 9.14 -16.31
CA ASN A 188 -1.92 9.82 -17.55
C ASN A 188 -1.79 11.34 -17.34
N HIS A 189 -2.68 11.95 -16.54
CA HIS A 189 -2.62 13.39 -16.25
C HIS A 189 -1.32 13.81 -15.56
N ALA A 190 -0.84 13.02 -14.59
CA ALA A 190 0.45 13.27 -13.94
C ALA A 190 1.62 13.11 -14.92
N HIS A 191 1.60 12.04 -15.73
CA HIS A 191 2.63 11.78 -16.73
C HIS A 191 2.72 12.90 -17.80
N GLU A 192 1.58 13.36 -18.33
CA GLU A 192 1.51 14.48 -19.28
C GLU A 192 2.11 15.77 -18.75
N LYS A 193 2.13 15.94 -17.42
CA LYS A 193 2.78 17.07 -16.73
C LYS A 193 4.23 16.80 -16.34
N GLY A 194 4.79 15.67 -16.76
CA GLY A 194 6.15 15.28 -16.42
C GLY A 194 6.35 14.96 -14.92
N ILE A 195 5.28 14.63 -14.20
CA ILE A 195 5.34 14.26 -12.78
C ILE A 195 5.49 12.74 -12.67
N PRO A 196 6.62 12.24 -12.12
CA PRO A 196 6.86 10.82 -11.85
C PRO A 196 5.77 10.21 -10.97
N VAL A 197 5.27 9.04 -11.38
CA VAL A 197 4.21 8.34 -10.65
C VAL A 197 4.74 7.07 -10.03
N MET A 198 4.71 7.01 -8.69
CA MET A 198 4.98 5.83 -7.91
C MET A 198 3.68 5.08 -7.61
N ILE A 199 3.75 3.75 -7.61
CA ILE A 199 2.57 2.90 -7.43
C ILE A 199 2.63 2.20 -6.07
N MET A 200 1.58 2.35 -5.28
CA MET A 200 1.32 1.54 -4.08
C MET A 200 0.20 0.53 -4.33
N GLU A 201 0.15 -0.50 -3.47
CA GLU A 201 -0.83 -1.59 -3.54
C GLU A 201 -0.90 -2.32 -4.90
N PRO A 202 0.24 -2.65 -5.54
CA PRO A 202 0.26 -3.33 -6.84
C PRO A 202 -0.45 -4.68 -6.80
N LEU A 203 -0.49 -5.32 -5.62
CA LEU A 203 -1.12 -6.63 -5.37
C LEU A 203 -2.37 -6.54 -4.46
N ARG A 204 -2.93 -5.35 -4.23
CA ARG A 204 -4.06 -5.13 -3.28
C ARG A 204 -3.83 -5.79 -1.92
N GLY A 205 -2.65 -5.55 -1.33
CA GLY A 205 -2.28 -6.19 -0.06
C GLY A 205 -2.08 -7.70 -0.15
N GLY A 206 -1.73 -8.23 -1.32
CA GLY A 206 -1.54 -9.66 -1.60
C GLY A 206 -2.81 -10.39 -2.06
N LYS A 207 -3.94 -9.69 -2.21
CA LYS A 207 -5.22 -10.32 -2.63
C LYS A 207 -5.25 -10.72 -4.10
N LEU A 208 -4.40 -10.13 -4.93
CA LEU A 208 -4.23 -10.53 -6.33
C LEU A 208 -3.33 -11.77 -6.50
N VAL A 209 -2.84 -12.32 -5.39
CA VAL A 209 -1.97 -13.52 -5.36
C VAL A 209 -2.59 -14.61 -4.51
N ASN A 210 -3.02 -14.23 -3.30
CA ASN A 210 -3.51 -15.18 -2.31
C ASN A 210 -5.04 -15.34 -2.39
N ASN A 211 -5.50 -16.57 -2.25
CA ASN A 211 -6.93 -16.87 -2.18
C ASN A 211 -7.74 -16.44 -3.41
N LEU A 212 -7.16 -16.53 -4.60
CA LEU A 212 -7.87 -16.29 -5.85
C LEU A 212 -9.03 -17.30 -6.02
N PRO A 213 -10.17 -16.88 -6.59
CA PRO A 213 -11.24 -17.78 -7.00
C PRO A 213 -10.71 -18.83 -7.98
N GLN A 214 -11.29 -20.04 -7.97
CA GLN A 214 -10.83 -21.13 -8.85
C GLN A 214 -10.87 -20.73 -10.33
N GLU A 215 -11.93 -20.03 -10.75
CA GLU A 215 -12.05 -19.50 -12.12
C GLU A 215 -10.85 -18.61 -12.54
N ALA A 216 -10.39 -17.72 -11.66
CA ALA A 216 -9.22 -16.88 -11.93
C ALA A 216 -7.94 -17.71 -12.05
N LYS A 217 -7.76 -18.74 -11.22
CA LYS A 217 -6.63 -19.68 -11.32
C LYS A 217 -6.66 -20.46 -12.63
N ASP A 218 -7.84 -20.92 -13.05
CA ASP A 218 -8.01 -21.67 -14.29
C ASP A 218 -7.72 -20.81 -15.52
N ILE A 219 -8.06 -19.50 -15.47
CA ILE A 219 -7.72 -18.55 -16.54
C ILE A 219 -6.18 -18.42 -16.65
N PHE A 220 -5.47 -18.18 -15.55
CA PHE A 220 -4.02 -18.15 -15.56
C PHE A 220 -3.38 -19.45 -16.06
N ALA A 221 -3.89 -20.59 -15.60
CA ALA A 221 -3.34 -21.91 -15.95
C ALA A 221 -3.53 -22.28 -17.43
N LYS A 222 -4.55 -21.73 -18.09
CA LYS A 222 -4.85 -21.97 -19.52
C LYS A 222 -4.09 -21.02 -20.46
N HIS A 223 -3.46 -19.98 -19.93
CA HIS A 223 -2.72 -19.04 -20.74
C HIS A 223 -1.42 -19.66 -21.27
N SER A 224 -1.02 -19.29 -22.48
CA SER A 224 0.15 -19.86 -23.15
C SER A 224 1.47 -19.56 -22.45
N VAL A 225 1.55 -18.40 -21.78
CA VAL A 225 2.72 -17.98 -21.00
C VAL A 225 2.47 -18.26 -19.52
N SER A 226 3.39 -18.95 -18.88
CA SER A 226 3.29 -19.31 -17.46
C SER A 226 4.02 -18.31 -16.57
N HIS A 227 3.27 -17.44 -15.92
CA HIS A 227 3.73 -16.56 -14.85
C HIS A 227 2.88 -16.74 -13.60
N THR A 228 3.47 -16.48 -12.43
CA THR A 228 2.69 -16.43 -11.20
C THR A 228 1.73 -15.22 -11.23
N PRO A 229 0.63 -15.23 -10.45
CA PRO A 229 -0.25 -14.07 -10.34
C PRO A 229 0.46 -12.78 -9.92
N ALA A 230 1.52 -12.88 -9.08
CA ALA A 230 2.35 -11.75 -8.70
C ALA A 230 3.14 -11.20 -9.89
N GLN A 231 3.81 -12.08 -10.65
CA GLN A 231 4.56 -11.70 -11.84
C GLN A 231 3.67 -11.03 -12.87
N TRP A 232 2.46 -11.56 -13.14
CA TRP A 232 1.49 -10.92 -14.03
C TRP A 232 1.10 -9.51 -13.58
N ALA A 233 0.84 -9.32 -12.29
CA ALA A 233 0.47 -8.01 -11.77
C ALA A 233 1.61 -6.98 -11.86
N PHE A 234 2.86 -7.38 -11.58
CA PHE A 234 4.02 -6.52 -11.73
C PHE A 234 4.33 -6.23 -13.20
N ARG A 235 4.29 -7.25 -14.08
CA ARG A 235 4.48 -7.07 -15.52
C ARG A 235 3.49 -6.08 -16.11
N TRP A 236 2.21 -6.17 -15.70
CA TRP A 236 1.18 -5.21 -16.12
C TRP A 236 1.52 -3.75 -15.75
N LEU A 237 2.12 -3.54 -14.59
CA LEU A 237 2.56 -2.20 -14.16
C LEU A 237 3.83 -1.76 -14.88
N TYR A 238 4.83 -2.63 -14.98
CA TYR A 238 6.10 -2.31 -15.64
C TYR A 238 5.96 -2.10 -17.15
N ASN A 239 4.93 -2.69 -17.76
CA ASN A 239 4.58 -2.51 -19.17
C ASN A 239 4.25 -1.06 -19.56
N GLN A 240 3.86 -0.22 -18.58
CA GLN A 240 3.37 1.13 -18.78
C GLN A 240 4.50 2.16 -18.59
N PRO A 241 4.79 2.99 -19.60
CA PRO A 241 5.85 4.01 -19.51
C PRO A 241 5.55 5.10 -18.47
N GLU A 242 4.26 5.34 -18.16
CA GLU A 242 3.80 6.34 -17.20
C GLU A 242 4.11 5.97 -15.75
N VAL A 243 4.38 4.71 -15.46
CA VAL A 243 4.72 4.21 -14.11
C VAL A 243 6.21 4.34 -13.87
N THR A 244 6.63 5.06 -12.83
CA THR A 244 8.06 5.25 -12.52
C THR A 244 8.58 4.18 -11.58
N VAL A 245 7.95 4.00 -10.42
CA VAL A 245 8.35 2.99 -9.41
C VAL A 245 7.13 2.22 -8.93
N VAL A 246 7.25 0.91 -8.77
CA VAL A 246 6.22 0.06 -8.18
C VAL A 246 6.68 -0.44 -6.81
N LEU A 247 5.97 -0.04 -5.75
CA LEU A 247 6.30 -0.40 -4.38
C LEU A 247 5.83 -1.81 -4.05
N SER A 248 6.72 -2.65 -3.58
CA SER A 248 6.39 -3.97 -3.05
C SER A 248 6.75 -4.11 -1.57
N GLY A 249 5.78 -4.53 -0.77
CA GLY A 249 5.97 -4.86 0.65
C GLY A 249 6.46 -6.30 0.82
N MET A 250 7.68 -6.56 0.38
CA MET A 250 8.33 -7.87 0.46
C MET A 250 8.71 -8.20 1.91
N ASN A 251 8.30 -9.35 2.40
CA ASN A 251 8.59 -9.79 3.77
C ASN A 251 9.03 -11.26 3.85
N SER A 252 9.48 -11.83 2.72
CA SER A 252 10.21 -13.10 2.66
C SER A 252 11.28 -13.03 1.56
N ASP A 253 12.29 -13.87 1.67
CA ASP A 253 13.42 -13.91 0.73
C ASP A 253 12.94 -14.34 -0.67
N GLU A 254 11.95 -15.22 -0.73
CA GLU A 254 11.33 -15.66 -1.99
C GLU A 254 10.62 -14.51 -2.70
N MET A 255 9.88 -13.68 -1.95
CA MET A 255 9.21 -12.50 -2.53
C MET A 255 10.23 -11.50 -3.08
N VAL A 256 11.34 -11.28 -2.35
CA VAL A 256 12.41 -10.38 -2.80
C VAL A 256 13.02 -10.89 -4.10
N ALA A 257 13.40 -12.18 -4.16
CA ALA A 257 14.02 -12.78 -5.32
C ALA A 257 13.08 -12.80 -6.55
N ASP A 258 11.80 -13.17 -6.37
CA ASP A 258 10.82 -13.25 -7.46
C ASP A 258 10.51 -11.87 -8.05
N ASN A 259 10.34 -10.85 -7.18
CA ASN A 259 10.05 -9.49 -7.61
C ASN A 259 11.25 -8.84 -8.32
N ILE A 260 12.48 -9.07 -7.84
CA ILE A 260 13.71 -8.62 -8.50
C ILE A 260 13.80 -9.25 -9.89
N LYS A 261 13.63 -10.57 -10.00
CA LYS A 261 13.64 -11.28 -11.28
C LYS A 261 12.62 -10.67 -12.23
N THR A 262 11.38 -10.50 -11.78
CA THR A 262 10.31 -9.92 -12.60
C THR A 262 10.66 -8.52 -13.08
N ALA A 263 11.18 -7.65 -12.18
CA ALA A 263 11.57 -6.29 -12.53
C ALA A 263 12.78 -6.21 -13.48
N CYS A 264 13.68 -7.21 -13.45
CA CYS A 264 14.81 -7.28 -14.38
C CYS A 264 14.40 -7.75 -15.78
N GLU A 265 13.42 -8.65 -15.86
CA GLU A 265 13.04 -9.31 -17.12
C GLU A 265 11.99 -8.52 -17.92
N THR A 266 11.12 -7.74 -17.26
CA THR A 266 9.98 -7.07 -17.91
C THR A 266 10.40 -5.83 -18.67
N GLN A 267 9.93 -5.66 -19.91
CA GLN A 267 10.14 -4.47 -20.73
C GLN A 267 8.85 -3.63 -20.87
N ILE A 268 9.01 -2.33 -21.15
CA ILE A 268 7.86 -1.47 -21.50
C ILE A 268 7.27 -1.97 -22.82
N GLY A 269 5.94 -2.10 -22.89
CA GLY A 269 5.22 -2.51 -24.09
C GLY A 269 5.35 -4.00 -24.43
N GLU A 270 5.81 -4.86 -23.51
CA GLU A 270 5.99 -6.30 -23.80
C GLU A 270 4.69 -7.10 -23.75
N LEU A 271 3.67 -6.63 -23.01
CA LEU A 271 2.41 -7.37 -22.92
C LEU A 271 1.64 -7.33 -24.23
N THR A 272 1.24 -8.51 -24.67
CA THR A 272 0.41 -8.67 -25.87
C THR A 272 -1.06 -8.34 -25.59
N ALA A 273 -1.84 -8.14 -26.64
CA ALA A 273 -3.30 -7.95 -26.51
C ALA A 273 -3.99 -9.17 -25.85
N ASP A 274 -3.45 -10.38 -26.03
CA ASP A 274 -3.96 -11.61 -25.39
C ASP A 274 -3.66 -11.63 -23.89
N ASP A 275 -2.47 -11.19 -23.47
CA ASP A 275 -2.11 -11.02 -22.06
C ASP A 275 -3.04 -10.04 -21.36
N GLU A 276 -3.30 -8.88 -21.98
CA GLU A 276 -4.23 -7.89 -21.44
C GLU A 276 -5.66 -8.42 -21.37
N ALA A 277 -6.13 -9.13 -22.40
CA ALA A 277 -7.45 -9.75 -22.42
C ALA A 277 -7.58 -10.82 -21.34
N MET A 278 -6.53 -11.60 -21.11
CA MET A 278 -6.46 -12.59 -20.04
C MET A 278 -6.58 -11.90 -18.67
N LEU A 279 -5.79 -10.86 -18.40
CA LEU A 279 -5.87 -10.10 -17.14
C LEU A 279 -7.25 -9.47 -16.90
N LYS A 280 -7.92 -8.95 -17.94
CA LYS A 280 -9.29 -8.46 -17.85
C LYS A 280 -10.29 -9.57 -17.46
N LYS A 281 -10.14 -10.77 -18.00
CA LYS A 281 -10.95 -11.94 -17.61
C LYS A 281 -10.69 -12.32 -16.15
N VAL A 282 -9.44 -12.36 -15.72
CA VAL A 282 -9.06 -12.61 -14.32
C VAL A 282 -9.68 -11.58 -13.38
N ALA A 283 -9.59 -10.30 -13.73
CA ALA A 283 -10.22 -9.22 -12.96
C ALA A 283 -11.72 -9.39 -12.85
N GLY A 284 -12.40 -9.77 -13.94
CA GLY A 284 -13.84 -10.10 -13.96
C GLY A 284 -14.19 -11.26 -13.02
N ALA A 285 -13.42 -12.35 -13.07
CA ALA A 285 -13.60 -13.54 -12.21
C ALA A 285 -13.41 -13.19 -10.72
N ILE A 286 -12.42 -12.37 -10.38
CA ILE A 286 -12.21 -11.92 -8.99
C ILE A 286 -13.37 -11.02 -8.53
N ASN A 287 -13.76 -10.03 -9.35
CA ASN A 287 -14.82 -9.09 -9.02
C ASN A 287 -16.17 -9.76 -8.82
N SER A 288 -16.49 -10.80 -9.61
CA SER A 288 -17.75 -11.56 -9.49
C SER A 288 -17.94 -12.22 -8.12
N LYS A 289 -16.85 -12.51 -7.42
CA LYS A 289 -16.82 -13.18 -6.10
C LYS A 289 -16.51 -12.23 -4.93
N MET A 290 -16.07 -11.01 -5.21
CA MET A 290 -15.71 -10.05 -4.18
C MET A 290 -16.94 -9.33 -3.63
N LYS A 291 -17.21 -9.45 -2.33
CA LYS A 291 -18.27 -8.73 -1.61
C LYS A 291 -17.82 -7.36 -1.15
N VAL A 292 -16.60 -7.29 -0.62
CA VAL A 292 -16.03 -6.04 -0.07
C VAL A 292 -14.65 -5.80 -0.63
N GLY A 293 -14.43 -4.64 -1.24
CA GLY A 293 -13.18 -4.22 -1.86
C GLY A 293 -12.05 -3.85 -0.87
N CYS A 294 -12.03 -4.45 0.33
CA CYS A 294 -11.01 -4.18 1.34
C CYS A 294 -9.63 -4.70 0.89
N THR A 295 -8.58 -3.87 0.96
CA THR A 295 -7.20 -4.22 0.62
C THR A 295 -6.37 -4.73 1.81
N GLY A 296 -6.92 -4.65 3.04
CA GLY A 296 -6.22 -5.07 4.25
C GLY A 296 -5.12 -4.11 4.70
N CYS A 297 -5.22 -2.83 4.39
CA CYS A 297 -4.26 -1.80 4.80
C CYS A 297 -4.28 -1.49 6.30
N GLU A 298 -5.37 -1.85 7.01
CA GLU A 298 -5.56 -1.72 8.47
C GLU A 298 -5.60 -0.28 9.02
N TYR A 299 -5.73 0.75 8.17
CA TYR A 299 -5.91 2.14 8.65
C TYR A 299 -7.19 2.35 9.48
N CYS A 300 -8.17 1.45 9.33
CA CYS A 300 -9.38 1.43 10.17
C CYS A 300 -9.16 0.86 11.58
N MET A 301 -7.94 0.39 11.89
CA MET A 301 -7.60 -0.19 13.19
C MET A 301 -6.81 0.82 14.07
N PRO A 302 -6.89 0.74 15.42
CA PRO A 302 -7.69 -0.22 16.18
C PRO A 302 -9.18 0.13 16.26
N CYS A 303 -10.04 -0.89 16.17
CA CYS A 303 -11.46 -0.73 16.44
C CYS A 303 -11.71 -0.64 17.96
N PRO A 304 -12.53 0.32 18.47
CA PRO A 304 -12.80 0.46 19.90
C PRO A 304 -13.53 -0.75 20.51
N LYS A 305 -14.18 -1.56 19.68
CA LYS A 305 -14.77 -2.85 20.08
C LYS A 305 -13.91 -4.05 19.74
N ASN A 306 -12.64 -3.83 19.43
CA ASN A 306 -11.67 -4.89 19.12
C ASN A 306 -12.13 -5.83 17.98
N ILE A 307 -12.82 -5.31 16.96
CA ILE A 307 -13.18 -6.07 15.77
C ILE A 307 -11.99 -6.02 14.80
N ASN A 308 -11.54 -7.18 14.31
CA ASN A 308 -10.63 -7.22 13.17
C ASN A 308 -11.43 -7.00 11.88
N ILE A 309 -11.53 -5.74 11.45
CA ILE A 309 -12.36 -5.34 10.30
C ILE A 309 -11.85 -5.99 9.02
N SER A 310 -10.55 -5.90 8.74
CA SER A 310 -9.94 -6.45 7.53
C SER A 310 -10.03 -7.98 7.47
N GLY A 311 -9.82 -8.66 8.61
CA GLY A 311 -9.98 -10.11 8.73
C GLY A 311 -11.45 -10.56 8.56
N THR A 312 -12.41 -9.79 9.05
CA THR A 312 -13.84 -10.05 8.84
C THR A 312 -14.20 -9.97 7.35
N PHE A 313 -13.73 -8.93 6.65
CA PHE A 313 -13.99 -8.78 5.22
C PHE A 313 -13.27 -9.84 4.37
N SER A 314 -12.07 -10.29 4.81
CA SER A 314 -11.41 -11.44 4.21
C SER A 314 -12.27 -12.70 4.30
N ALA A 315 -12.80 -13.00 5.48
CA ALA A 315 -13.69 -14.14 5.70
C ALA A 315 -15.02 -14.03 4.89
N TYR A 316 -15.57 -12.81 4.78
CA TYR A 316 -16.78 -12.56 3.99
C TYR A 316 -16.55 -12.76 2.49
N ASN A 317 -15.43 -12.27 1.96
CA ASN A 317 -15.03 -12.51 0.58
C ASN A 317 -14.76 -14.01 0.35
N ARG A 318 -14.12 -14.69 1.32
CA ARG A 318 -13.87 -16.13 1.27
C ARG A 318 -15.17 -16.96 1.25
N TYR A 319 -16.18 -16.54 2.01
CA TYR A 319 -17.52 -17.12 1.97
C TYR A 319 -18.11 -17.04 0.55
N SER A 320 -17.97 -15.89 -0.11
CA SER A 320 -18.50 -15.71 -1.46
C SER A 320 -17.71 -16.49 -2.53
N ALA A 321 -16.39 -16.59 -2.37
CA ALA A 321 -15.53 -17.24 -3.38
C ALA A 321 -15.55 -18.77 -3.28
N ASP A 322 -15.45 -19.30 -2.06
CA ASP A 322 -15.19 -20.73 -1.81
C ASP A 322 -16.27 -21.42 -0.96
N GLY A 323 -17.38 -20.73 -0.70
CA GLY A 323 -18.54 -21.27 0.01
C GLY A 323 -18.52 -21.09 1.53
N SER A 324 -19.63 -21.50 2.16
CA SER A 324 -19.90 -21.23 3.59
C SER A 324 -18.88 -21.81 4.55
N PHE A 325 -18.36 -22.99 4.28
CA PHE A 325 -17.37 -23.64 5.16
C PHE A 325 -16.04 -22.91 5.15
N ALA A 326 -15.56 -22.45 3.99
CA ALA A 326 -14.31 -21.70 3.86
C ALA A 326 -14.40 -20.35 4.59
N GLY A 327 -15.51 -19.63 4.41
CA GLY A 327 -15.78 -18.39 5.14
C GLY A 327 -15.87 -18.60 6.65
N PHE A 328 -16.56 -19.63 7.10
CA PHE A 328 -16.66 -20.01 8.50
C PHE A 328 -15.29 -20.26 9.13
N LYS A 329 -14.45 -21.11 8.51
CA LYS A 329 -13.11 -21.42 8.99
C LYS A 329 -12.24 -20.18 9.16
N GLU A 330 -12.25 -19.32 8.15
CA GLU A 330 -11.49 -18.06 8.16
C GLU A 330 -12.01 -17.11 9.25
N TYR A 331 -13.34 -17.02 9.42
CA TYR A 331 -13.95 -16.16 10.44
C TYR A 331 -13.68 -16.61 11.86
N VAL A 332 -13.73 -17.92 12.13
CA VAL A 332 -13.39 -18.52 13.41
C VAL A 332 -11.93 -18.26 13.77
N LYS A 333 -11.02 -18.30 12.79
CA LYS A 333 -9.61 -17.94 12.96
C LYS A 333 -9.46 -16.44 13.27
N CYS A 334 -10.11 -15.57 12.51
CA CYS A 334 -10.12 -14.13 12.71
C CYS A 334 -10.60 -13.75 14.11
N THR A 335 -11.76 -14.27 14.54
CA THR A 335 -12.36 -13.96 15.84
C THR A 335 -11.74 -14.71 17.03
N GLY A 336 -10.75 -15.56 16.76
CA GLY A 336 -9.96 -16.22 17.81
C GLY A 336 -9.33 -15.24 18.80
N LYS A 337 -8.90 -14.07 18.37
CA LYS A 337 -8.31 -13.01 19.20
C LYS A 337 -9.15 -11.72 19.25
N TYR A 338 -10.13 -11.58 18.37
CA TYR A 338 -10.90 -10.37 18.15
C TYR A 338 -12.40 -10.58 18.44
N ALA A 339 -13.15 -9.49 18.54
CA ALA A 339 -14.59 -9.51 18.69
C ALA A 339 -15.29 -9.86 17.34
N PRO A 340 -16.50 -10.45 17.37
CA PRO A 340 -17.29 -10.70 16.19
C PRO A 340 -17.79 -9.39 15.56
N ALA A 341 -18.19 -9.44 14.28
CA ALA A 341 -18.68 -8.29 13.52
C ALA A 341 -19.94 -7.66 14.15
N SER A 342 -20.82 -8.50 14.73
CA SER A 342 -22.01 -8.05 15.47
C SER A 342 -21.73 -7.20 16.71
N ALA A 343 -20.49 -7.14 17.19
CA ALA A 343 -20.08 -6.25 18.27
C ALA A 343 -19.93 -4.78 17.82
N CYS A 344 -20.13 -4.47 16.54
CA CYS A 344 -20.03 -3.11 16.00
C CYS A 344 -21.10 -2.20 16.64
N ILE A 345 -20.64 -1.07 17.19
CA ILE A 345 -21.50 -0.04 17.82
C ILE A 345 -21.84 1.12 16.88
N GLY A 346 -21.49 1.04 15.61
CA GLY A 346 -21.84 2.06 14.63
C GLY A 346 -21.12 3.41 14.77
N CYS A 347 -19.98 3.50 15.48
CA CYS A 347 -19.31 4.78 15.78
C CYS A 347 -18.69 5.50 14.57
N GLY A 348 -18.52 4.86 13.43
CA GLY A 348 -18.06 5.43 12.16
C GLY A 348 -16.55 5.76 12.07
N LYS A 349 -15.75 5.66 13.15
CA LYS A 349 -14.31 6.00 13.11
C LYS A 349 -13.54 5.27 12.00
N CYS A 350 -13.87 4.01 11.74
CA CYS A 350 -13.18 3.21 10.73
C CYS A 350 -13.39 3.73 9.30
N GLU A 351 -14.56 4.30 9.02
CA GLU A 351 -14.91 4.82 7.68
C GLU A 351 -14.15 6.11 7.36
N THR A 352 -13.86 6.96 8.36
CA THR A 352 -13.09 8.19 8.17
C THR A 352 -11.63 7.95 7.79
N HIS A 353 -11.13 6.73 8.04
CA HIS A 353 -9.76 6.34 7.74
C HIS A 353 -9.65 5.33 6.58
N CYS A 354 -10.78 4.92 5.98
CA CYS A 354 -10.78 3.92 4.92
C CYS A 354 -10.39 4.51 3.57
N PRO A 355 -9.19 4.19 3.00
CA PRO A 355 -8.79 4.71 1.69
C PRO A 355 -9.66 4.19 0.55
N GLN A 356 -10.36 3.06 0.77
CA GLN A 356 -11.26 2.45 -0.21
C GLN A 356 -12.69 2.99 -0.14
N ALA A 357 -12.97 3.96 0.73
CA ALA A 357 -14.30 4.53 0.98
C ALA A 357 -15.39 3.46 1.23
N ILE A 358 -15.03 2.36 1.91
CA ILE A 358 -15.96 1.27 2.23
C ILE A 358 -16.95 1.73 3.28
N GLU A 359 -18.24 1.47 3.10
CA GLU A 359 -19.30 1.61 4.12
C GLU A 359 -19.14 0.50 5.19
N ILE A 360 -18.06 0.61 6.01
CA ILE A 360 -17.58 -0.47 6.88
C ILE A 360 -18.66 -0.97 7.83
N ARG A 361 -19.48 -0.09 8.39
CA ARG A 361 -20.57 -0.47 9.32
C ARG A 361 -21.60 -1.36 8.64
N LYS A 362 -22.04 -0.98 7.46
CA LYS A 362 -22.98 -1.71 6.63
C LYS A 362 -22.44 -3.08 6.21
N GLU A 363 -21.18 -3.10 5.77
CA GLU A 363 -20.52 -4.34 5.35
C GLU A 363 -20.22 -5.28 6.53
N LEU A 364 -19.94 -4.77 7.73
CA LEU A 364 -19.81 -5.58 8.94
C LEU A 364 -21.16 -6.22 9.33
N GLU A 365 -22.27 -5.47 9.21
CA GLU A 365 -23.61 -6.01 9.42
C GLU A 365 -23.96 -7.13 8.42
N ALA A 366 -23.67 -6.91 7.13
CA ALA A 366 -23.87 -7.91 6.09
C ALA A 366 -23.01 -9.17 6.32
N ALA A 367 -21.75 -9.00 6.69
CA ALA A 367 -20.85 -10.09 7.04
C ALA A 367 -21.34 -10.88 8.25
N ALA A 368 -21.83 -10.21 9.31
CA ALA A 368 -22.34 -10.85 10.50
C ALA A 368 -23.56 -11.75 10.17
N LYS A 369 -24.47 -11.29 9.31
CA LYS A 369 -25.68 -12.06 8.90
C LYS A 369 -25.33 -13.42 8.30
N VAL A 370 -24.24 -13.56 7.57
CA VAL A 370 -23.87 -14.81 6.90
C VAL A 370 -22.80 -15.62 7.61
N LEU A 371 -21.90 -14.96 8.37
CA LEU A 371 -20.78 -15.62 9.04
C LEU A 371 -21.10 -16.05 10.48
N GLU A 372 -21.99 -15.33 11.18
CA GLU A 372 -22.34 -15.61 12.57
C GLU A 372 -23.51 -16.59 12.71
N THR A 373 -23.37 -17.71 12.05
CA THR A 373 -24.32 -18.83 12.11
C THR A 373 -24.47 -19.42 13.52
N PRO A 374 -25.50 -20.23 13.83
CA PRO A 374 -25.62 -20.94 15.10
C PRO A 374 -24.37 -21.77 15.44
N ALA A 375 -23.78 -22.43 14.44
CA ALA A 375 -22.54 -23.19 14.59
C ALA A 375 -21.35 -22.28 15.00
N TYR A 376 -21.22 -21.11 14.36
CA TYR A 376 -20.20 -20.14 14.75
C TYR A 376 -20.41 -19.67 16.21
N LYS A 377 -21.63 -19.30 16.59
CA LYS A 377 -21.96 -18.81 17.94
C LYS A 377 -21.61 -19.84 19.01
N ALA A 378 -21.85 -21.13 18.75
CA ALA A 378 -21.48 -22.24 19.64
C ALA A 378 -19.94 -22.30 19.82
N VAL A 379 -19.19 -22.31 18.71
CA VAL A 379 -17.70 -22.34 18.74
C VAL A 379 -17.14 -21.10 19.43
N TYR A 380 -17.68 -19.92 19.14
CA TYR A 380 -17.22 -18.67 19.74
C TYR A 380 -17.46 -18.65 21.27
N LYS A 381 -18.63 -19.13 21.74
CA LYS A 381 -18.95 -19.23 23.16
C LYS A 381 -17.95 -20.14 23.89
N VAL A 382 -17.63 -21.32 23.35
CA VAL A 382 -16.62 -22.21 23.93
C VAL A 382 -15.25 -21.52 24.03
N LYS A 383 -14.78 -20.90 22.93
CA LYS A 383 -13.48 -20.18 22.92
C LYS A 383 -13.46 -18.99 23.88
N SER A 384 -14.57 -18.29 24.08
CA SER A 384 -14.63 -17.13 24.99
C SER A 384 -14.49 -17.52 26.47
N VAL A 385 -14.90 -18.73 26.86
CA VAL A 385 -14.70 -19.26 28.22
C VAL A 385 -13.21 -19.50 28.51
N PHE A 386 -12.45 -20.00 27.52
CA PHE A 386 -11.00 -20.22 27.66
C PHE A 386 -10.15 -18.94 27.56
N LYS A 387 -10.72 -17.83 27.11
CA LYS A 387 -10.03 -16.51 27.09
C LYS A 387 -10.07 -15.77 28.42
N LYS A 388 -10.91 -16.17 29.34
CA LYS A 388 -11.06 -15.54 30.68
C LYS A 388 -10.15 -16.17 31.75
N LYS A 389 -9.38 -17.16 31.38
CA LYS A 389 -8.28 -17.75 32.18
C LYS A 389 -6.93 -17.34 31.55
#